data_b81f6da1714e05c77b76570f2632df26
#
_entry.id   b81f6da1714e05c77b76570f2632df26
#
_cell.length_a   1.000
_cell.length_b   1.000
_cell.length_c   1.000
_cell.angle_alpha   90.00
_cell.angle_beta   90.00
_cell.angle_gamma   90.00
#
_symmetry.space_group_name_H-M   'P 1'
#
loop_
_entity.id
_entity.type
_entity.pdbx_description
1 polymer ?
#
loop_
_entity_poly.entity_id
_entity_poly.type
_entity_poly.pdbx_seq_one_letter_code
_entity_poly.pdbx_strand_id
1 'polypeptide(L)'
;MQFYLAPMEGITGYIYRNAFYKIYGDIDRYFAPFIMSKKLNQKEIRDILPENNQGMELIPQILANRAEDFLAIAKAIESYGYKKVNLNLGCPSPTVTSRNRGSGFLALPKELDRFLEEIFEACPMEISIKTRIGLEDEEEWEGLLKIYEKYPLEELIVHPRLKTDQYKPGTIHREAYKMAAEKSRHSLCYNGDIKDRETYQELISDFPDTKKVMLGRGLLKKPWLIKKLKGETEDPVLYKEELKAFHDELLAGYVDYMSGDQNTLYKMKELWAYLGTSFTNPDKYMKKIRKSQRLSEYKIWTDHLFREQELIL
;
A
#
# COMPACT_ATOMS: atom_id res chain seq x y z
N MET A 1 -10.34 15.92 -0.24
CA MET A 1 -9.27 14.98 -0.55
C MET A 1 -9.57 13.65 0.10
N GLN A 2 -9.45 12.55 -0.63
CA GLN A 2 -9.55 11.19 -0.10
C GLN A 2 -8.15 10.60 0.06
N PHE A 3 -7.93 9.87 1.16
CA PHE A 3 -6.65 9.23 1.46
C PHE A 3 -6.78 7.71 1.49
N TYR A 4 -5.93 7.04 0.76
CA TYR A 4 -5.90 5.58 0.65
C TYR A 4 -4.65 4.99 1.29
N LEU A 5 -4.77 3.83 1.94
CA LEU A 5 -3.62 3.04 2.38
C LEU A 5 -3.18 2.10 1.26
N ALA A 6 -1.93 2.24 0.80
CA ALA A 6 -1.37 1.40 -0.25
C ALA A 6 -1.20 -0.06 0.20
N PRO A 7 -1.47 -1.04 -0.68
CA PRO A 7 -1.15 -2.44 -0.40
C PRO A 7 0.37 -2.65 -0.40
N MET A 8 0.88 -3.25 0.67
CA MET A 8 2.30 -3.63 0.77
C MET A 8 2.40 -5.06 1.26
N GLU A 9 2.90 -5.94 0.37
CA GLU A 9 3.02 -7.37 0.67
C GLU A 9 3.84 -7.61 1.92
N GLY A 10 3.33 -8.49 2.77
CA GLY A 10 3.95 -8.82 4.05
C GLY A 10 3.75 -7.78 5.16
N ILE A 11 3.29 -6.55 4.88
CA ILE A 11 3.21 -5.46 5.86
C ILE A 11 1.76 -5.07 6.16
N THR A 12 0.99 -4.63 5.15
CA THR A 12 -0.35 -4.08 5.36
C THR A 12 -1.45 -5.13 5.37
N GLY A 13 -1.20 -6.31 5.97
CA GLY A 13 -2.20 -7.34 6.25
C GLY A 13 -3.28 -6.85 7.23
N TYR A 14 -4.29 -7.67 7.47
CA TYR A 14 -5.45 -7.27 8.27
C TYR A 14 -5.10 -6.79 9.70
N ILE A 15 -4.09 -7.37 10.34
CA ILE A 15 -3.62 -6.95 11.67
C ILE A 15 -3.14 -5.49 11.63
N TYR A 16 -2.33 -5.14 10.61
CA TYR A 16 -1.84 -3.78 10.43
C TYR A 16 -3.01 -2.82 10.15
N ARG A 17 -3.92 -3.18 9.24
CA ARG A 17 -5.06 -2.34 8.88
C ARG A 17 -5.98 -2.09 10.06
N ASN A 18 -6.28 -3.12 10.86
CA ASN A 18 -7.11 -2.99 12.06
C ASN A 18 -6.47 -2.09 13.11
N ALA A 19 -5.18 -2.28 13.40
CA ALA A 19 -4.46 -1.41 14.33
C ALA A 19 -4.44 0.04 13.83
N PHE A 20 -4.21 0.25 12.51
CA PHE A 20 -4.22 1.58 11.91
C PHE A 20 -5.61 2.22 12.00
N TYR A 21 -6.66 1.50 11.60
CA TYR A 21 -8.04 1.97 11.64
C TYR A 21 -8.47 2.35 13.07
N LYS A 22 -8.13 1.51 14.05
CA LYS A 22 -8.47 1.72 15.46
C LYS A 22 -7.83 2.98 16.04
N ILE A 23 -6.59 3.29 15.70
CA ILE A 23 -5.83 4.37 16.33
C ILE A 23 -5.93 5.68 15.52
N TYR A 24 -5.83 5.61 14.20
CA TYR A 24 -5.75 6.79 13.33
C TYR A 24 -7.04 7.06 12.56
N GLY A 25 -7.75 6.04 12.10
CA GLY A 25 -9.04 6.17 11.42
C GLY A 25 -8.98 6.73 10.00
N ASP A 26 -8.38 7.82 9.80
CA ASP A 26 -8.39 8.79 8.67
C ASP A 26 -8.13 8.26 7.23
N ILE A 27 -8.41 7.00 6.96
CA ILE A 27 -8.28 6.37 5.64
C ILE A 27 -9.65 6.12 5.04
N ASP A 28 -9.90 6.67 3.84
CA ASP A 28 -11.14 6.47 3.12
C ASP A 28 -11.22 5.08 2.46
N ARG A 29 -10.08 4.53 2.02
CA ARG A 29 -10.03 3.22 1.36
C ARG A 29 -8.75 2.46 1.67
N TYR A 30 -8.90 1.20 2.03
CA TYR A 30 -7.81 0.28 2.32
C TYR A 30 -7.65 -0.72 1.18
N PHE A 31 -6.40 -1.13 0.89
CA PHE A 31 -6.12 -2.17 -0.10
C PHE A 31 -5.43 -3.35 0.58
N ALA A 32 -5.95 -4.55 0.36
CA ALA A 32 -5.28 -5.76 0.82
C ALA A 32 -4.00 -6.03 0.01
N PRO A 33 -2.96 -6.63 0.60
CA PRO A 33 -1.88 -7.23 -0.15
C PRO A 33 -2.41 -8.14 -1.26
N PHE A 34 -1.67 -8.22 -2.37
CA PHE A 34 -2.18 -8.91 -3.55
C PHE A 34 -2.34 -10.42 -3.34
N ILE A 35 -3.39 -10.96 -3.95
CA ILE A 35 -3.75 -12.37 -4.01
C ILE A 35 -3.29 -12.93 -5.36
N MET A 36 -2.64 -14.10 -5.35
CA MET A 36 -2.15 -14.78 -6.55
C MET A 36 -2.72 -16.19 -6.73
N SER A 37 -3.29 -16.75 -5.69
CA SER A 37 -3.71 -18.16 -5.65
C SER A 37 -5.13 -18.32 -6.17
N LYS A 38 -5.34 -19.09 -7.24
CA LYS A 38 -6.71 -19.44 -7.73
C LYS A 38 -7.58 -20.02 -6.62
N LYS A 39 -6.99 -20.84 -5.75
CA LYS A 39 -7.58 -21.30 -4.50
C LYS A 39 -6.91 -20.53 -3.36
N LEU A 40 -7.66 -19.62 -2.75
CA LEU A 40 -7.15 -18.78 -1.67
C LEU A 40 -6.56 -19.64 -0.54
N ASN A 41 -5.35 -19.28 -0.10
CA ASN A 41 -4.76 -19.91 1.07
C ASN A 41 -5.27 -19.22 2.36
N GLN A 42 -5.00 -19.83 3.52
CA GLN A 42 -5.52 -19.35 4.81
C GLN A 42 -5.07 -17.91 5.15
N LYS A 43 -3.87 -17.48 4.73
CA LYS A 43 -3.40 -16.11 4.92
C LYS A 43 -4.21 -15.14 4.07
N GLU A 44 -4.37 -15.45 2.77
CA GLU A 44 -5.16 -14.64 1.84
C GLU A 44 -6.62 -14.51 2.28
N ILE A 45 -7.22 -15.63 2.74
CA ILE A 45 -8.59 -15.61 3.29
C ILE A 45 -8.68 -14.68 4.49
N ARG A 46 -7.81 -14.84 5.49
CA ARG A 46 -7.85 -14.00 6.70
C ARG A 46 -7.67 -12.52 6.38
N ASP A 47 -6.88 -12.19 5.36
CA ASP A 47 -6.67 -10.79 4.95
C ASP A 47 -7.93 -10.14 4.37
N ILE A 48 -8.85 -10.93 3.80
CA ILE A 48 -10.08 -10.40 3.17
C ILE A 48 -11.37 -10.81 3.88
N LEU A 49 -11.32 -11.58 4.96
CA LEU A 49 -12.54 -11.90 5.73
C LEU A 49 -13.22 -10.61 6.17
N PRO A 50 -14.54 -10.42 5.89
CA PRO A 50 -15.28 -9.23 6.33
C PRO A 50 -15.17 -8.97 7.82
N GLU A 51 -15.17 -10.04 8.64
CA GLU A 51 -15.05 -9.96 10.10
C GLU A 51 -13.71 -9.35 10.55
N ASN A 52 -12.66 -9.54 9.76
CA ASN A 52 -11.34 -8.96 9.99
C ASN A 52 -11.17 -7.55 9.40
N ASN A 53 -12.20 -6.98 8.79
CA ASN A 53 -12.11 -5.69 8.09
C ASN A 53 -13.33 -4.80 8.35
N GLN A 54 -13.95 -4.95 9.52
CA GLN A 54 -15.15 -4.22 9.89
C GLN A 54 -14.92 -2.71 9.94
N GLY A 55 -15.85 -1.95 9.38
CA GLY A 55 -15.80 -0.48 9.35
C GLY A 55 -14.89 0.11 8.28
N MET A 56 -14.12 -0.71 7.54
CA MET A 56 -13.21 -0.27 6.49
C MET A 56 -13.77 -0.54 5.10
N GLU A 57 -13.64 0.41 4.16
CA GLU A 57 -13.78 0.09 2.74
C GLU A 57 -12.50 -0.61 2.27
N LEU A 58 -12.51 -1.94 2.28
CA LEU A 58 -11.39 -2.76 1.82
C LEU A 58 -11.57 -3.14 0.35
N ILE A 59 -10.53 -2.92 -0.45
CA ILE A 59 -10.41 -3.41 -1.83
C ILE A 59 -9.38 -4.54 -1.88
N PRO A 60 -9.78 -5.79 -2.12
CA PRO A 60 -8.84 -6.87 -2.39
C PRO A 60 -8.06 -6.62 -3.68
N GLN A 61 -6.75 -6.85 -3.66
CA GLN A 61 -5.90 -6.69 -4.83
C GLN A 61 -5.53 -8.03 -5.43
N ILE A 62 -5.57 -8.13 -6.77
CA ILE A 62 -5.25 -9.35 -7.53
C ILE A 62 -3.95 -9.12 -8.31
N LEU A 63 -3.05 -10.11 -8.30
CA LEU A 63 -1.84 -10.14 -9.11
C LEU A 63 -1.90 -11.29 -10.10
N ALA A 64 -2.28 -11.01 -11.33
CA ALA A 64 -2.42 -11.99 -12.41
C ALA A 64 -1.94 -11.40 -13.74
N ASN A 65 -1.63 -12.27 -14.70
CA ASN A 65 -1.34 -11.95 -16.09
C ASN A 65 -2.02 -12.93 -17.07
N ARG A 66 -2.97 -13.72 -16.56
CA ARG A 66 -3.86 -14.59 -17.34
C ARG A 66 -5.29 -14.33 -16.88
N ALA A 67 -6.20 -14.12 -17.81
CA ALA A 67 -7.59 -13.81 -17.49
C ALA A 67 -8.27 -14.91 -16.68
N GLU A 68 -8.01 -16.18 -17.01
CA GLU A 68 -8.49 -17.35 -16.25
C GLU A 68 -8.09 -17.29 -14.76
N ASP A 69 -6.84 -16.89 -14.48
CA ASP A 69 -6.35 -16.76 -13.10
C ASP A 69 -7.05 -15.62 -12.37
N PHE A 70 -7.15 -14.44 -13.03
CA PHE A 70 -7.82 -13.28 -12.48
C PHE A 70 -9.29 -13.56 -12.16
N LEU A 71 -10.03 -14.12 -13.10
CA LEU A 71 -11.46 -14.43 -12.97
C LEU A 71 -11.73 -15.47 -11.87
N ALA A 72 -10.87 -16.48 -11.75
CA ALA A 72 -11.00 -17.47 -10.68
C ALA A 72 -10.79 -16.83 -9.29
N ILE A 73 -9.79 -15.94 -9.15
CA ILE A 73 -9.54 -15.22 -7.91
C ILE A 73 -10.68 -14.21 -7.62
N ALA A 74 -11.12 -13.45 -8.62
CA ALA A 74 -12.22 -12.50 -8.48
C ALA A 74 -13.51 -13.19 -8.01
N LYS A 75 -13.85 -14.34 -8.60
CA LYS A 75 -15.00 -15.16 -8.17
C LYS A 75 -14.86 -15.63 -6.72
N ALA A 76 -13.67 -16.03 -6.29
CA ALA A 76 -13.43 -16.40 -4.90
C ALA A 76 -13.60 -15.19 -3.97
N ILE A 77 -13.10 -14.01 -4.34
CA ILE A 77 -13.25 -12.75 -3.58
C ILE A 77 -14.74 -12.36 -3.51
N GLU A 78 -15.48 -12.45 -4.61
CA GLU A 78 -16.91 -12.14 -4.68
C GLU A 78 -17.74 -12.96 -3.67
N SER A 79 -17.35 -14.22 -3.42
CA SER A 79 -18.03 -15.09 -2.44
C SER A 79 -17.94 -14.57 -0.99
N TYR A 80 -17.02 -13.66 -0.68
CA TYR A 80 -16.92 -12.94 0.58
C TYR A 80 -17.71 -11.61 0.60
N GLY A 81 -18.48 -11.33 -0.47
CA GLY A 81 -19.35 -10.14 -0.55
C GLY A 81 -18.72 -8.90 -1.17
N TYR A 82 -17.47 -8.95 -1.58
CA TYR A 82 -16.81 -7.83 -2.26
C TYR A 82 -17.43 -7.57 -3.64
N LYS A 83 -17.55 -6.29 -4.00
CA LYS A 83 -18.06 -5.84 -5.31
C LYS A 83 -16.97 -5.19 -6.16
N LYS A 84 -15.83 -4.90 -5.56
CA LYS A 84 -14.70 -4.22 -6.20
C LYS A 84 -13.42 -5.02 -5.98
N VAL A 85 -12.55 -5.01 -7.00
CA VAL A 85 -11.20 -5.55 -6.92
C VAL A 85 -10.22 -4.58 -7.57
N ASN A 86 -8.95 -4.71 -7.20
CA ASN A 86 -7.87 -3.94 -7.80
C ASN A 86 -6.87 -4.86 -8.51
N LEU A 87 -6.52 -4.54 -9.75
CA LEU A 87 -5.46 -5.23 -10.49
C LEU A 87 -4.10 -4.59 -10.19
N ASN A 88 -3.12 -5.42 -9.80
CA ASN A 88 -1.74 -4.97 -9.58
C ASN A 88 -0.92 -5.04 -10.88
N LEU A 89 -0.57 -3.88 -11.41
CA LEU A 89 0.38 -3.69 -12.53
C LEU A 89 1.60 -2.85 -12.10
N GLY A 90 1.88 -2.79 -10.79
CA GLY A 90 2.93 -1.90 -10.27
C GLY A 90 4.01 -2.57 -9.43
N CYS A 91 3.85 -3.83 -8.98
CA CYS A 91 4.84 -4.50 -8.15
C CYS A 91 6.16 -4.72 -8.92
N PRO A 92 7.31 -4.15 -8.47
CA PRO A 92 8.57 -4.26 -9.17
C PRO A 92 9.43 -5.44 -8.69
N SER A 93 8.93 -6.26 -7.76
CA SER A 93 9.69 -7.37 -7.17
C SER A 93 10.17 -8.34 -8.24
N PRO A 94 11.47 -8.74 -8.24
CA PRO A 94 12.01 -9.70 -9.20
C PRO A 94 11.24 -11.01 -9.27
N THR A 95 10.74 -11.51 -8.14
CA THR A 95 9.93 -12.75 -8.06
C THR A 95 8.57 -12.63 -8.76
N VAL A 96 8.07 -11.41 -8.92
CA VAL A 96 6.82 -11.08 -9.60
C VAL A 96 7.08 -10.81 -11.07
N THR A 97 8.04 -9.93 -11.37
CA THR A 97 8.32 -9.47 -12.74
C THR A 97 8.96 -10.53 -13.62
N SER A 98 9.74 -11.47 -13.06
CA SER A 98 10.29 -12.61 -13.79
C SER A 98 9.22 -13.57 -14.36
N ARG A 99 7.97 -13.43 -13.88
CA ARG A 99 6.80 -14.17 -14.38
C ARG A 99 5.85 -13.28 -15.20
N ASN A 100 6.32 -12.16 -15.69
CA ASN A 100 5.53 -11.16 -16.41
C ASN A 100 4.26 -10.74 -15.63
N ARG A 101 4.36 -10.57 -14.30
CA ARG A 101 3.27 -10.09 -13.44
C ARG A 101 3.64 -8.73 -12.85
N GLY A 102 2.66 -8.05 -12.26
CA GLY A 102 2.87 -6.70 -11.70
C GLY A 102 3.42 -5.75 -12.77
N SER A 103 4.46 -4.98 -12.44
CA SER A 103 5.07 -4.08 -13.43
C SER A 103 5.77 -4.81 -14.58
N GLY A 104 6.10 -6.10 -14.43
CA GLY A 104 6.64 -6.91 -15.55
C GLY A 104 5.64 -7.14 -16.69
N PHE A 105 4.33 -7.02 -16.43
CA PHE A 105 3.31 -7.19 -17.45
C PHE A 105 3.25 -5.96 -18.39
N LEU A 106 3.74 -4.81 -17.96
CA LEU A 106 3.78 -3.59 -18.77
C LEU A 106 4.70 -3.72 -20.00
N ALA A 107 5.67 -4.67 -19.98
CA ALA A 107 6.51 -4.99 -21.13
C ALA A 107 5.76 -5.64 -22.30
N LEU A 108 4.54 -6.08 -22.09
CA LEU A 108 3.76 -6.90 -23.02
C LEU A 108 2.42 -6.21 -23.36
N PRO A 109 2.44 -5.00 -23.99
CA PRO A 109 1.23 -4.19 -24.13
C PRO A 109 0.11 -4.87 -24.93
N LYS A 110 0.43 -5.72 -25.91
CA LYS A 110 -0.58 -6.46 -26.69
C LYS A 110 -1.25 -7.55 -25.86
N GLU A 111 -0.48 -8.26 -25.06
CA GLU A 111 -0.97 -9.29 -24.14
C GLU A 111 -1.76 -8.66 -23.01
N LEU A 112 -1.30 -7.50 -22.51
CA LEU A 112 -2.02 -6.73 -21.50
C LEU A 112 -3.37 -6.25 -22.02
N ASP A 113 -3.43 -5.73 -23.24
CA ASP A 113 -4.67 -5.27 -23.88
C ASP A 113 -5.69 -6.42 -23.98
N ARG A 114 -5.27 -7.58 -24.54
CA ARG A 114 -6.13 -8.76 -24.64
C ARG A 114 -6.57 -9.26 -23.26
N PHE A 115 -5.66 -9.31 -22.27
CA PHE A 115 -5.99 -9.70 -20.91
C PHE A 115 -7.06 -8.78 -20.29
N LEU A 116 -6.94 -7.46 -20.49
CA LEU A 116 -7.93 -6.49 -20.01
C LEU A 116 -9.27 -6.69 -20.71
N GLU A 117 -9.30 -6.90 -22.03
CA GLU A 117 -10.53 -7.20 -22.77
C GLU A 117 -11.26 -8.40 -22.15
N GLU A 118 -10.56 -9.53 -21.96
CA GLU A 118 -11.12 -10.76 -21.41
C GLU A 118 -11.67 -10.56 -19.97
N ILE A 119 -10.95 -9.84 -19.10
CA ILE A 119 -11.41 -9.66 -17.70
C ILE A 119 -12.54 -8.65 -17.60
N PHE A 120 -12.56 -7.60 -18.41
CA PHE A 120 -13.65 -6.63 -18.39
C PHE A 120 -14.93 -7.14 -19.05
N GLU A 121 -14.84 -8.08 -19.97
CA GLU A 121 -15.98 -8.75 -20.56
C GLU A 121 -16.64 -9.74 -19.58
N ALA A 122 -15.84 -10.48 -18.81
CA ALA A 122 -16.32 -11.63 -18.03
C ALA A 122 -16.46 -11.38 -16.52
N CYS A 123 -15.77 -10.38 -15.94
CA CYS A 123 -15.82 -10.12 -14.51
C CYS A 123 -17.02 -9.25 -14.13
N PRO A 124 -17.91 -9.70 -13.23
CA PRO A 124 -19.06 -8.90 -12.81
C PRO A 124 -18.72 -7.81 -11.78
N MET A 125 -17.48 -7.80 -11.27
CA MET A 125 -17.03 -6.85 -10.26
C MET A 125 -16.47 -5.58 -10.90
N GLU A 126 -16.55 -4.45 -10.19
CA GLU A 126 -15.85 -3.23 -10.57
C GLU A 126 -14.33 -3.42 -10.43
N ILE A 127 -13.58 -3.08 -11.47
CA ILE A 127 -12.13 -3.27 -11.52
C ILE A 127 -11.44 -1.91 -11.52
N SER A 128 -10.59 -1.68 -10.52
CA SER A 128 -9.60 -0.61 -10.53
C SER A 128 -8.21 -1.15 -10.86
N ILE A 129 -7.33 -0.30 -11.38
CA ILE A 129 -5.94 -0.68 -11.71
C ILE A 129 -4.97 0.16 -10.88
N LYS A 130 -3.96 -0.50 -10.27
CA LYS A 130 -2.81 0.18 -9.70
C LYS A 130 -1.58 -0.13 -10.52
N THR A 131 -1.03 0.90 -11.18
CA THR A 131 0.03 0.75 -12.17
C THR A 131 1.26 1.61 -11.89
N ARG A 132 2.39 1.25 -12.50
CA ARG A 132 3.52 2.13 -12.84
C ARG A 132 3.37 2.62 -14.27
N ILE A 133 4.27 3.54 -14.68
CA ILE A 133 4.21 4.20 -15.99
C ILE A 133 4.96 3.44 -17.11
N GLY A 134 5.67 2.39 -16.78
CA GLY A 134 6.44 1.57 -17.72
C GLY A 134 7.53 0.77 -17.01
N LEU A 135 8.42 0.16 -17.80
CA LEU A 135 9.58 -0.59 -17.31
C LEU A 135 10.84 0.26 -17.24
N GLU A 136 11.25 0.81 -18.36
CA GLU A 136 12.57 1.44 -18.56
C GLU A 136 12.48 2.86 -19.13
N ASP A 137 11.40 3.19 -19.87
CA ASP A 137 11.23 4.45 -20.57
C ASP A 137 9.86 5.10 -20.28
N GLU A 138 9.86 6.41 -20.08
CA GLU A 138 8.64 7.19 -19.92
C GLU A 138 7.75 7.20 -21.16
N GLU A 139 8.33 7.02 -22.35
CA GLU A 139 7.58 6.95 -23.62
C GLU A 139 6.60 5.77 -23.66
N GLU A 140 6.85 4.71 -22.85
CA GLU A 140 5.93 3.58 -22.71
C GLU A 140 4.57 4.01 -22.17
N TRP A 141 4.53 5.09 -21.36
CA TRP A 141 3.33 5.50 -20.63
C TRP A 141 2.16 5.89 -21.53
N GLU A 142 2.42 6.63 -22.61
CA GLU A 142 1.33 7.04 -23.51
C GLU A 142 0.63 5.82 -24.14
N GLY A 143 1.40 4.80 -24.51
CA GLY A 143 0.86 3.54 -25.04
C GLY A 143 0.01 2.78 -24.01
N LEU A 144 0.50 2.69 -22.77
CA LEU A 144 -0.22 2.03 -21.68
C LEU A 144 -1.52 2.79 -21.32
N LEU A 145 -1.46 4.11 -21.26
CA LEU A 145 -2.64 4.94 -20.99
C LEU A 145 -3.73 4.74 -22.08
N LYS A 146 -3.34 4.71 -23.36
CA LYS A 146 -4.26 4.41 -24.46
C LYS A 146 -4.93 3.03 -24.33
N ILE A 147 -4.23 2.04 -23.78
CA ILE A 147 -4.82 0.73 -23.50
C ILE A 147 -5.86 0.86 -22.37
N TYR A 148 -5.51 1.49 -21.25
CA TYR A 148 -6.43 1.64 -20.11
C TYR A 148 -7.71 2.41 -20.52
N GLU A 149 -7.62 3.41 -21.39
CA GLU A 149 -8.76 4.18 -21.87
C GLU A 149 -9.80 3.38 -22.70
N LYS A 150 -9.49 2.16 -23.10
CA LYS A 150 -10.47 1.29 -23.80
C LYS A 150 -11.50 0.68 -22.85
N TYR A 151 -11.16 0.51 -21.56
CA TYR A 151 -11.92 -0.28 -20.60
C TYR A 151 -12.58 0.61 -19.53
N PRO A 152 -13.72 0.19 -18.94
CA PRO A 152 -14.44 0.96 -17.93
C PRO A 152 -13.84 0.77 -16.53
N LEU A 153 -12.67 1.34 -16.29
CA LEU A 153 -12.03 1.27 -14.96
C LEU A 153 -12.87 2.03 -13.92
N GLU A 154 -13.03 1.43 -12.74
CA GLU A 154 -13.56 2.14 -11.57
C GLU A 154 -12.61 3.27 -11.14
N GLU A 155 -11.29 2.99 -11.21
CA GLU A 155 -10.25 3.94 -10.84
C GLU A 155 -8.90 3.53 -11.42
N LEU A 156 -8.08 4.52 -11.79
CA LEU A 156 -6.69 4.33 -12.18
C LEU A 156 -5.76 4.95 -11.13
N ILE A 157 -5.05 4.11 -10.38
CA ILE A 157 -4.07 4.53 -9.37
C ILE A 157 -2.70 4.53 -10.00
N VAL A 158 -2.13 5.72 -10.19
CA VAL A 158 -0.87 5.91 -10.90
C VAL A 158 0.27 6.11 -9.91
N HIS A 159 1.26 5.20 -9.96
CA HIS A 159 2.56 5.41 -9.34
C HIS A 159 3.53 5.89 -10.43
N PRO A 160 3.80 7.20 -10.54
CA PRO A 160 4.55 7.76 -11.66
C PRO A 160 6.06 7.47 -11.51
N ARG A 161 6.38 6.20 -11.63
CA ARG A 161 7.73 5.61 -11.64
C ARG A 161 7.82 4.50 -12.66
N LEU A 162 8.99 4.34 -13.25
CA LEU A 162 9.37 3.16 -14.02
C LEU A 162 9.66 1.98 -13.08
N LYS A 163 9.58 0.76 -13.58
CA LYS A 163 9.96 -0.44 -12.81
C LYS A 163 11.43 -0.38 -12.37
N THR A 164 12.31 0.13 -13.24
CA THR A 164 13.76 0.27 -12.98
C THR A 164 14.09 1.29 -11.90
N ASP A 165 13.26 2.29 -11.67
CA ASP A 165 13.41 3.25 -10.58
C ASP A 165 13.29 2.59 -9.21
N GLN A 166 12.58 1.46 -9.14
CA GLN A 166 12.26 0.80 -7.87
C GLN A 166 11.55 1.78 -6.92
N TYR A 167 12.26 2.23 -5.89
CA TYR A 167 11.81 3.21 -4.91
C TYR A 167 12.90 4.24 -4.60
N LYS A 168 13.79 4.50 -5.56
CA LYS A 168 14.88 5.48 -5.40
C LYS A 168 14.29 6.88 -5.17
N PRO A 169 14.81 7.66 -4.23
CA PRO A 169 14.39 9.06 -4.07
C PRO A 169 14.64 9.87 -5.36
N GLY A 170 13.74 10.82 -5.63
CA GLY A 170 13.88 11.74 -6.77
C GLY A 170 13.56 11.14 -8.14
N THR A 171 12.98 9.94 -8.21
CA THR A 171 12.59 9.28 -9.47
C THR A 171 11.08 9.32 -9.73
N ILE A 172 10.39 10.35 -9.24
CA ILE A 172 8.98 10.57 -9.56
C ILE A 172 8.88 11.35 -10.87
N HIS A 173 8.23 10.78 -11.86
CA HIS A 173 8.01 11.36 -13.18
C HIS A 173 6.69 12.15 -13.20
N ARG A 174 6.72 13.41 -12.76
CA ARG A 174 5.50 14.24 -12.60
C ARG A 174 4.76 14.45 -13.90
N GLU A 175 5.49 14.58 -15.03
CA GLU A 175 4.88 14.76 -16.36
C GLU A 175 4.02 13.55 -16.78
N ALA A 176 4.38 12.34 -16.36
CA ALA A 176 3.56 11.17 -16.61
C ALA A 176 2.21 11.22 -15.86
N TYR A 177 2.18 11.72 -14.63
CA TYR A 177 0.91 11.92 -13.91
C TYR A 177 0.11 13.06 -14.53
N LYS A 178 0.76 14.14 -14.96
CA LYS A 178 0.13 15.24 -15.69
C LYS A 178 -0.55 14.75 -16.97
N MET A 179 0.15 13.93 -17.76
CA MET A 179 -0.44 13.32 -18.95
C MET A 179 -1.70 12.52 -18.62
N ALA A 180 -1.69 11.73 -17.54
CA ALA A 180 -2.88 11.00 -17.11
C ALA A 180 -4.00 11.97 -16.71
N ALA A 181 -3.70 13.02 -15.94
CA ALA A 181 -4.68 14.02 -15.50
C ALA A 181 -5.35 14.76 -16.67
N GLU A 182 -4.60 15.01 -17.75
CA GLU A 182 -5.09 15.70 -18.94
C GLU A 182 -5.83 14.77 -19.93
N LYS A 183 -5.42 13.52 -20.04
CA LYS A 183 -5.90 12.62 -21.12
C LYS A 183 -6.85 11.54 -20.65
N SER A 184 -6.83 11.15 -19.35
CA SER A 184 -7.65 10.05 -18.87
C SER A 184 -9.08 10.47 -18.55
N ARG A 185 -10.02 9.63 -18.98
CA ARG A 185 -11.45 9.76 -18.60
C ARG A 185 -11.75 9.11 -17.24
N HIS A 186 -10.80 8.38 -16.67
CA HIS A 186 -11.00 7.65 -15.45
C HIS A 186 -10.83 8.52 -14.20
N SER A 187 -11.45 8.10 -13.11
CA SER A 187 -11.12 8.64 -11.79
C SER A 187 -9.66 8.31 -11.46
N LEU A 188 -8.86 9.34 -11.18
CA LEU A 188 -7.43 9.17 -10.89
C LEU A 188 -7.15 9.22 -9.39
N CYS A 189 -6.18 8.39 -8.99
CA CYS A 189 -5.56 8.44 -7.67
C CYS A 189 -4.05 8.55 -7.81
N TYR A 190 -3.45 9.58 -7.21
CA TYR A 190 -2.00 9.73 -7.18
C TYR A 190 -1.38 8.82 -6.12
N ASN A 191 -0.33 8.10 -6.50
CA ASN A 191 0.46 7.32 -5.56
C ASN A 191 1.95 7.59 -5.78
N GLY A 192 2.51 8.53 -5.01
CA GLY A 192 3.92 8.93 -5.11
C GLY A 192 4.55 9.15 -3.73
N ASP A 193 5.74 9.78 -3.69
CA ASP A 193 6.53 10.02 -2.49
C ASP A 193 5.98 11.18 -1.63
N ILE A 194 4.75 11.05 -1.13
CA ILE A 194 4.23 11.96 -0.13
C ILE A 194 4.72 11.48 1.25
N LYS A 195 5.59 12.25 1.86
CA LYS A 195 6.26 11.94 3.14
C LYS A 195 6.05 12.99 4.22
N ASP A 196 5.58 14.19 3.83
CA ASP A 196 5.36 15.38 4.66
C ASP A 196 4.35 16.32 4.01
N ARG A 197 4.02 17.41 4.71
CA ARG A 197 3.11 18.43 4.22
C ARG A 197 3.65 19.19 3.00
N GLU A 198 4.95 19.39 2.93
CA GLU A 198 5.60 20.11 1.83
C GLU A 198 5.40 19.35 0.51
N THR A 199 5.78 18.08 0.46
CA THR A 199 5.62 17.24 -0.74
C THR A 199 4.15 17.07 -1.15
N TYR A 200 3.22 17.12 -0.18
CA TYR A 200 1.78 17.13 -0.46
C TYR A 200 1.32 18.45 -1.06
N GLN A 201 1.76 19.59 -0.51
CA GLN A 201 1.40 20.91 -1.03
C GLN A 201 1.95 21.12 -2.44
N GLU A 202 3.17 20.67 -2.72
CA GLU A 202 3.73 20.66 -4.08
C GLU A 202 2.83 19.86 -5.05
N LEU A 203 2.38 18.66 -4.63
CA LEU A 203 1.47 17.87 -5.45
C LEU A 203 0.18 18.62 -5.78
N ILE A 204 -0.46 19.23 -4.78
CA ILE A 204 -1.73 19.94 -4.97
C ILE A 204 -1.54 21.24 -5.76
N SER A 205 -0.37 21.89 -5.62
CA SER A 205 -0.04 23.07 -6.43
C SER A 205 0.13 22.71 -7.91
N ASP A 206 0.82 21.57 -8.19
CA ASP A 206 1.05 21.12 -9.56
C ASP A 206 -0.23 20.51 -10.19
N PHE A 207 -1.05 19.84 -9.39
CA PHE A 207 -2.26 19.10 -9.82
C PHE A 207 -3.47 19.43 -8.93
N PRO A 208 -4.04 20.63 -9.04
CA PRO A 208 -5.11 21.12 -8.13
C PRO A 208 -6.41 20.29 -8.22
N ASP A 209 -6.62 19.60 -9.32
CA ASP A 209 -7.79 18.73 -9.53
C ASP A 209 -7.64 17.33 -8.94
N THR A 210 -6.48 16.99 -8.37
CA THR A 210 -6.29 15.71 -7.67
C THR A 210 -7.24 15.62 -6.47
N LYS A 211 -8.08 14.59 -6.45
CA LYS A 211 -9.06 14.36 -5.36
C LYS A 211 -8.70 13.17 -4.48
N LYS A 212 -7.75 12.34 -4.89
CA LYS A 212 -7.41 11.08 -4.24
C LYS A 212 -5.90 10.86 -4.21
N VAL A 213 -5.41 10.47 -3.04
CA VAL A 213 -3.98 10.22 -2.81
C VAL A 213 -3.82 8.90 -2.07
N MET A 214 -3.03 8.00 -2.64
CA MET A 214 -2.67 6.74 -1.98
C MET A 214 -1.28 6.87 -1.33
N LEU A 215 -1.22 6.59 -0.04
CA LEU A 215 -0.02 6.69 0.79
C LEU A 215 0.51 5.28 1.13
N GLY A 216 1.81 5.10 1.00
CA GLY A 216 2.50 3.86 1.36
C GLY A 216 3.52 4.11 2.47
N ARG A 217 4.80 4.13 2.10
CA ARG A 217 5.94 4.25 3.04
C ARG A 217 5.88 5.48 3.95
N GLY A 218 5.23 6.55 3.52
CA GLY A 218 5.00 7.73 4.37
C GLY A 218 4.23 7.36 5.64
N LEU A 219 3.13 6.60 5.50
CA LEU A 219 2.33 6.13 6.63
C LEU A 219 3.03 5.05 7.46
N LEU A 220 3.90 4.21 6.85
CA LEU A 220 4.69 3.26 7.64
C LEU A 220 5.70 3.95 8.56
N LYS A 221 6.24 5.08 8.11
CA LYS A 221 7.19 5.88 8.90
C LYS A 221 6.48 6.76 9.91
N LYS A 222 5.49 7.51 9.45
CA LYS A 222 4.73 8.49 10.24
C LYS A 222 3.23 8.17 10.12
N PRO A 223 2.68 7.27 10.94
CA PRO A 223 1.27 6.89 10.86
C PRO A 223 0.30 8.07 11.05
N TRP A 224 0.70 9.11 11.75
CA TRP A 224 -0.04 10.37 11.93
C TRP A 224 0.03 11.33 10.72
N LEU A 225 0.72 10.95 9.64
CA LEU A 225 0.96 11.82 8.48
C LEU A 225 -0.31 12.47 7.94
N ILE A 226 -1.43 11.74 7.87
CA ILE A 226 -2.69 12.26 7.33
C ILE A 226 -3.19 13.46 8.14
N LYS A 227 -3.08 13.45 9.46
CA LYS A 227 -3.42 14.60 10.31
C LYS A 227 -2.65 15.86 9.89
N LYS A 228 -1.36 15.70 9.62
CA LYS A 228 -0.52 16.80 9.10
C LYS A 228 -0.95 17.27 7.71
N LEU A 229 -1.30 16.34 6.82
CA LEU A 229 -1.78 16.69 5.46
C LEU A 229 -3.13 17.40 5.50
N LYS A 230 -4.00 17.08 6.46
CA LYS A 230 -5.27 17.77 6.71
C LYS A 230 -5.08 19.15 7.36
N GLY A 231 -3.88 19.48 7.84
CA GLY A 231 -3.57 20.74 8.49
C GLY A 231 -4.02 20.81 9.94
N GLU A 232 -4.16 19.68 10.61
CA GLU A 232 -4.43 19.62 12.04
C GLU A 232 -3.22 20.18 12.83
N THR A 233 -3.50 20.73 14.01
CA THR A 233 -2.46 21.23 14.90
C THR A 233 -1.53 20.09 15.31
N GLU A 234 -0.23 20.30 15.16
CA GLU A 234 0.77 19.30 15.53
C GLU A 234 0.86 19.18 17.04
N ASP A 235 0.66 17.98 17.54
CA ASP A 235 0.83 17.62 18.95
C ASP A 235 1.82 16.45 19.07
N PRO A 236 3.11 16.72 19.34
CA PRO A 236 4.14 15.69 19.46
C PRO A 236 3.86 14.68 20.57
N VAL A 237 3.22 15.10 21.66
CA VAL A 237 2.89 14.22 22.80
C VAL A 237 1.81 13.25 22.36
N LEU A 238 0.71 13.77 21.83
CA LEU A 238 -0.39 12.94 21.31
C LEU A 238 0.10 11.96 20.24
N TYR A 239 0.90 12.43 19.28
CA TYR A 239 1.43 11.54 18.22
C TYR A 239 2.30 10.40 18.78
N LYS A 240 3.05 10.66 19.84
CA LYS A 240 3.88 9.66 20.51
C LYS A 240 3.03 8.64 21.27
N GLU A 241 1.98 9.09 21.94
CA GLU A 241 1.01 8.24 22.62
C GLU A 241 0.25 7.35 21.63
N GLU A 242 -0.25 7.93 20.54
CA GLU A 242 -0.91 7.19 19.46
C GLU A 242 0.02 6.17 18.80
N LEU A 243 1.29 6.54 18.55
CA LEU A 243 2.27 5.63 18.00
C LEU A 243 2.56 4.45 18.93
N LYS A 244 2.63 4.72 20.25
CA LYS A 244 2.79 3.66 21.27
C LYS A 244 1.57 2.74 21.29
N ALA A 245 0.36 3.30 21.29
CA ALA A 245 -0.87 2.53 21.23
C ALA A 245 -0.97 1.68 19.94
N PHE A 246 -0.60 2.25 18.81
CA PHE A 246 -0.54 1.55 17.53
C PHE A 246 0.46 0.38 17.55
N HIS A 247 1.67 0.63 18.08
CA HIS A 247 2.68 -0.42 18.26
C HIS A 247 2.17 -1.55 19.16
N ASP A 248 1.53 -1.22 20.28
CA ASP A 248 1.05 -2.22 21.23
C ASP A 248 -0.12 -3.04 20.65
N GLU A 249 -1.01 -2.41 19.87
CA GLU A 249 -2.09 -3.10 19.15
C GLU A 249 -1.53 -4.07 18.09
N LEU A 250 -0.51 -3.64 17.33
CA LEU A 250 0.20 -4.51 16.38
C LEU A 250 0.84 -5.70 17.08
N LEU A 251 1.54 -5.44 18.18
CA LEU A 251 2.21 -6.50 18.95
C LEU A 251 1.20 -7.51 19.50
N ALA A 252 0.09 -7.05 20.07
CA ALA A 252 -0.98 -7.91 20.56
C ALA A 252 -1.57 -8.77 19.43
N GLY A 253 -1.90 -8.17 18.29
CA GLY A 253 -2.44 -8.88 17.12
C GLY A 253 -1.47 -9.93 16.57
N TYR A 254 -0.17 -9.64 16.51
CA TYR A 254 0.81 -10.63 16.05
C TYR A 254 1.12 -11.71 17.08
N VAL A 255 1.05 -11.43 18.37
CA VAL A 255 1.17 -12.45 19.43
C VAL A 255 0.02 -13.45 19.36
N ASP A 256 -1.20 -12.96 19.13
CA ASP A 256 -2.38 -13.82 18.98
C ASP A 256 -2.34 -14.65 17.70
N TYR A 257 -1.86 -14.05 16.61
CA TYR A 257 -1.86 -14.69 15.29
C TYR A 257 -0.71 -15.68 15.06
N MET A 258 0.48 -15.38 15.60
CA MET A 258 1.72 -16.10 15.26
C MET A 258 2.12 -17.12 16.31
N SER A 259 2.65 -18.26 15.87
CA SER A 259 3.20 -19.27 16.77
C SER A 259 4.60 -18.88 17.25
N GLY A 260 4.73 -18.54 18.52
CA GLY A 260 5.98 -18.32 19.23
C GLY A 260 6.62 -16.95 19.00
N ASP A 261 7.52 -16.59 19.94
CA ASP A 261 8.18 -15.29 20.01
C ASP A 261 8.92 -14.91 18.72
N GLN A 262 9.62 -15.84 18.10
CA GLN A 262 10.48 -15.56 16.95
C GLN A 262 9.70 -15.04 15.74
N ASN A 263 8.54 -15.64 15.43
CA ASN A 263 7.71 -15.21 14.29
C ASN A 263 7.11 -13.83 14.54
N THR A 264 6.61 -13.59 15.76
CA THR A 264 6.11 -12.27 16.17
C THR A 264 7.22 -11.23 16.11
N LEU A 265 8.40 -11.53 16.65
CA LEU A 265 9.55 -10.63 16.62
C LEU A 265 10.02 -10.34 15.19
N TYR A 266 9.97 -11.31 14.28
CA TYR A 266 10.31 -11.08 12.88
C TYR A 266 9.41 -9.99 12.28
N LYS A 267 8.09 -10.08 12.50
CA LYS A 267 7.13 -9.11 12.00
C LYS A 267 7.29 -7.73 12.64
N MET A 268 7.44 -7.68 13.94
CA MET A 268 7.62 -6.40 14.63
C MET A 268 8.93 -5.70 14.23
N LYS A 269 10.01 -6.45 14.06
CA LYS A 269 11.31 -5.89 13.61
C LYS A 269 11.26 -5.37 12.16
N GLU A 270 10.47 -6.00 11.29
CA GLU A 270 10.21 -5.50 9.94
C GLU A 270 9.52 -4.12 9.98
N LEU A 271 8.51 -3.96 10.83
CA LEU A 271 7.81 -2.67 11.02
C LEU A 271 8.73 -1.60 11.63
N TRP A 272 9.58 -1.98 12.56
CA TRP A 272 10.56 -1.07 13.16
C TRP A 272 11.57 -0.51 12.17
N ALA A 273 11.82 -1.17 11.03
CA ALA A 273 12.64 -0.61 9.97
C ALA A 273 12.06 0.71 9.40
N TYR A 274 10.75 0.90 9.54
CA TYR A 274 10.05 2.14 9.17
C TYR A 274 9.82 3.03 10.39
N LEU A 275 9.15 2.55 11.42
CA LEU A 275 8.77 3.33 12.60
C LEU A 275 9.98 3.95 13.31
N GLY A 276 11.09 3.21 13.38
CA GLY A 276 12.31 3.68 14.04
C GLY A 276 12.89 4.95 13.43
N THR A 277 12.61 5.22 12.15
CA THR A 277 13.10 6.45 11.47
C THR A 277 12.40 7.73 11.92
N SER A 278 11.33 7.61 12.71
CA SER A 278 10.55 8.74 13.23
C SER A 278 11.01 9.21 14.61
N PHE A 279 12.01 8.57 15.19
CA PHE A 279 12.53 8.96 16.51
C PHE A 279 13.87 9.69 16.40
N THR A 280 14.11 10.61 17.34
CA THR A 280 15.43 11.18 17.56
C THR A 280 16.37 10.10 18.11
N ASN A 281 17.63 10.08 17.64
CA ASN A 281 18.70 9.18 18.14
C ASN A 281 18.27 7.71 18.35
N PRO A 282 17.62 7.03 17.36
CA PRO A 282 17.04 5.71 17.57
C PRO A 282 18.07 4.57 17.58
N ASP A 283 19.30 4.78 17.11
CA ASP A 283 20.26 3.73 16.74
C ASP A 283 20.58 2.74 17.87
N LYS A 284 20.81 3.26 19.08
CA LYS A 284 21.09 2.42 20.26
C LYS A 284 19.95 1.44 20.53
N TYR A 285 18.70 1.94 20.47
CA TYR A 285 17.49 1.16 20.75
C TYR A 285 17.19 0.20 19.59
N MET A 286 17.27 0.68 18.36
CA MET A 286 17.06 -0.13 17.17
C MET A 286 18.03 -1.32 17.09
N LYS A 287 19.29 -1.11 17.49
CA LYS A 287 20.26 -2.20 17.59
C LYS A 287 19.83 -3.28 18.59
N LYS A 288 19.26 -2.88 19.73
CA LYS A 288 18.77 -3.79 20.77
C LYS A 288 17.47 -4.48 20.36
N ILE A 289 16.51 -3.73 19.81
CA ILE A 289 15.25 -4.27 19.27
C ILE A 289 15.56 -5.35 18.21
N ARG A 290 16.45 -5.07 17.25
CA ARG A 290 16.83 -6.06 16.22
C ARG A 290 17.47 -7.33 16.79
N LYS A 291 18.22 -7.22 17.89
CA LYS A 291 18.93 -8.35 18.53
C LYS A 291 18.06 -9.13 19.52
N SER A 292 16.92 -8.62 19.95
CA SER A 292 16.04 -9.31 20.90
C SER A 292 15.62 -10.68 20.38
N GLN A 293 15.71 -11.68 21.23
CA GLN A 293 15.34 -13.08 20.92
C GLN A 293 14.05 -13.49 21.65
N ARG A 294 13.60 -12.72 22.64
CA ARG A 294 12.38 -12.94 23.43
C ARG A 294 11.52 -11.69 23.41
N LEU A 295 10.21 -11.86 23.47
CA LEU A 295 9.26 -10.74 23.55
C LEU A 295 9.48 -9.87 24.78
N SER A 296 9.92 -10.44 25.91
CA SER A 296 10.25 -9.69 27.13
C SER A 296 11.39 -8.69 26.90
N GLU A 297 12.48 -9.12 26.23
CA GLU A 297 13.61 -8.24 25.87
C GLU A 297 13.18 -7.14 24.89
N TYR A 298 12.38 -7.52 23.90
CA TYR A 298 11.84 -6.61 22.90
C TYR A 298 11.01 -5.49 23.56
N LYS A 299 10.08 -5.85 24.45
CA LYS A 299 9.24 -4.90 25.17
C LYS A 299 10.05 -3.91 25.99
N ILE A 300 11.08 -4.38 26.71
CA ILE A 300 11.97 -3.51 27.48
C ILE A 300 12.60 -2.44 26.56
N TRP A 301 13.12 -2.83 25.41
CA TRP A 301 13.83 -1.89 24.54
C TRP A 301 12.88 -0.94 23.79
N THR A 302 11.68 -1.39 23.42
CA THR A 302 10.66 -0.52 22.84
C THR A 302 10.15 0.48 23.87
N ASP A 303 9.88 0.07 25.10
CA ASP A 303 9.48 0.98 26.19
C ASP A 303 10.56 2.03 26.51
N HIS A 304 11.85 1.63 26.51
CA HIS A 304 12.95 2.59 26.64
C HIS A 304 12.99 3.61 25.51
N LEU A 305 12.81 3.15 24.25
CA LEU A 305 12.78 4.06 23.09
C LEU A 305 11.65 5.09 23.21
N PHE A 306 10.42 4.64 23.51
CA PHE A 306 9.27 5.54 23.66
C PHE A 306 9.42 6.52 24.82
N ARG A 307 10.07 6.11 25.90
CA ARG A 307 10.29 6.97 27.08
C ARG A 307 11.40 7.98 26.88
N GLU A 308 12.49 7.60 26.21
CA GLU A 308 13.75 8.35 26.19
C GLU A 308 13.96 9.17 24.91
N GLN A 309 13.21 8.90 23.84
CA GLN A 309 13.36 9.58 22.56
C GLN A 309 12.10 10.34 22.16
N GLU A 310 12.28 11.45 21.44
CA GLU A 310 11.20 12.26 20.89
C GLU A 310 10.93 11.90 19.41
N LEU A 311 9.76 12.31 18.89
CA LEU A 311 9.42 12.14 17.49
C LEU A 311 10.03 13.25 16.63
N ILE A 312 10.46 12.90 15.43
CA ILE A 312 10.78 13.82 14.34
C ILE A 312 9.47 14.06 13.58
N LEU A 313 8.89 15.24 13.74
CA LEU A 313 7.62 15.62 13.10
C LEU A 313 7.77 15.89 11.60
#